data_7a4b26422c3853bbcb542b292e584057
#
_entry.id   7a4b26422c3853bbcb542b292e584057
#
_cell.length_a   1.000
_cell.length_b   1.000
_cell.length_c   1.000
_cell.angle_alpha   90.00
_cell.angle_beta   90.00
_cell.angle_gamma   90.00
#
_symmetry.space_group_name_H-M   'P 1'
#
loop_
_entity.id
_entity.type
_entity.pdbx_description
1 polymer ?
#
loop_
_entity_poly.entity_id
_entity_poly.type
_entity_poly.pdbx_seq_one_letter_code
_entity_poly.pdbx_strand_id
1 'polypeptide(L)'
;MWLTKSQFAARSAVSLVGTMKDPSDALELLSSRVDQLEKRVYALEHASEAAAPVQEKLFGPAGLATDEIPEVEASGVFPVLGKGLLGVAGAYILRALAESSSLPRSAVAAVAVAYAMAWLVWASRPKVSARFAQLVYSGTSAVILAPMLWELTLHFKTFSPWTSAGILGVYAVLAALLFWKRDVAPVVWIGHCSAALVALSLGIATHALIPFIAVLLLLVSLWEYLAMRGRGGATRHVVVLVCDVAIWGLIFIYSGPANARADYPHLGMAALIGPGCLLWAINGGALAGEVLCLRKTISVFEAIQAVAAFALAVSGVQYFAPNSGAVVLGIACLILASGSYVALFLRILPSENRRNRTVFGFWSAALTLAGVAWTLPPAAAAACLGAGALVAIVIGVRRDIAMLELHGLLFLVAAALISKAPEYAFEELAGSVVAKPGLMLIAAGVCSVLFYAASKERPGERWPLQILHLIPALLAAFALAALIVQGLLGLAAFAVNLGVHHVALIRTFTLCAISAAFAFGGSRWGRLEMTRIAYATLAFVAAKLLFEDLRHGRMEFIAGSIFLFALTLIVVPRLVRMGARVQR
;
A
#
# COMPACT_ATOMS: atom_id res chain seq x y z
N MET A 1 14.10 -18.74 4.00
CA MET A 1 13.05 -19.43 3.23
C MET A 1 13.61 -20.52 2.29
N TRP A 2 14.79 -21.08 2.61
CA TRP A 2 15.50 -22.10 1.78
C TRP A 2 15.48 -23.52 2.41
N LEU A 3 14.95 -23.67 3.62
CA LEU A 3 14.95 -24.96 4.36
C LEU A 3 13.71 -25.84 4.15
N THR A 4 12.65 -25.34 3.47
CA THR A 4 11.38 -26.08 3.34
C THR A 4 11.28 -26.96 2.09
N LYS A 5 12.11 -26.79 1.08
CA LYS A 5 12.09 -27.65 -0.13
C LYS A 5 12.79 -28.98 0.05
N SER A 6 13.84 -29.04 0.87
CA SER A 6 14.57 -30.29 1.14
C SER A 6 13.78 -31.29 2.00
N GLN A 7 12.97 -30.79 2.94
CA GLN A 7 12.12 -31.65 3.77
C GLN A 7 10.92 -32.24 3.02
N PHE A 8 10.42 -31.54 1.97
CA PHE A 8 9.35 -32.07 1.12
C PHE A 8 9.86 -33.17 0.18
N ALA A 9 11.07 -33.01 -0.36
CA ALA A 9 11.70 -34.03 -1.20
C ALA A 9 12.06 -35.31 -0.43
N ALA A 10 12.50 -35.18 0.82
CA ALA A 10 12.80 -36.33 1.68
C ALA A 10 11.54 -37.12 2.08
N ARG A 11 10.42 -36.44 2.37
CA ARG A 11 9.14 -37.11 2.68
C ARG A 11 8.53 -37.82 1.47
N SER A 12 8.65 -37.28 0.27
CA SER A 12 8.18 -37.93 -0.95
C SER A 12 9.02 -39.16 -1.31
N ALA A 13 10.31 -39.17 -1.01
CA ALA A 13 11.18 -40.31 -1.27
C ALA A 13 10.88 -41.49 -0.33
N VAL A 14 10.60 -41.23 0.94
CA VAL A 14 10.28 -42.28 1.95
C VAL A 14 8.88 -42.89 1.66
N SER A 15 7.94 -42.12 1.09
CA SER A 15 6.61 -42.66 0.72
C SER A 15 6.64 -43.56 -0.52
N LEU A 16 7.58 -43.38 -1.43
CA LEU A 16 7.71 -44.19 -2.66
C LEU A 16 8.38 -45.54 -2.41
N VAL A 17 9.30 -45.64 -1.45
CA VAL A 17 9.98 -46.88 -1.10
C VAL A 17 9.08 -47.88 -0.37
N GLY A 18 8.00 -47.38 0.30
CA GLY A 18 7.04 -48.23 1.01
C GLY A 18 6.02 -48.97 0.14
N THR A 19 5.97 -48.73 -1.18
CA THR A 19 5.00 -49.32 -2.11
C THR A 19 5.60 -50.28 -3.13
N MET A 20 6.93 -50.42 -3.20
CA MET A 20 7.59 -51.33 -4.13
C MET A 20 7.71 -52.74 -3.55
N LYS A 21 7.19 -53.75 -4.26
CA LYS A 21 7.21 -55.17 -3.87
C LYS A 21 8.51 -55.88 -4.16
N ASP A 22 9.44 -55.31 -4.90
CA ASP A 22 10.72 -55.94 -5.29
C ASP A 22 11.90 -55.07 -4.86
N PRO A 23 12.85 -55.58 -4.06
CA PRO A 23 14.05 -54.86 -3.62
C PRO A 23 15.01 -54.50 -4.77
N SER A 24 14.98 -55.21 -5.87
CA SER A 24 15.81 -54.94 -7.05
C SER A 24 15.43 -53.65 -7.77
N ASP A 25 14.14 -53.38 -7.93
CA ASP A 25 13.61 -52.15 -8.55
C ASP A 25 13.94 -50.91 -7.71
N ALA A 26 13.93 -51.06 -6.37
CA ALA A 26 14.30 -49.98 -5.47
C ALA A 26 15.79 -49.64 -5.54
N LEU A 27 16.65 -50.65 -5.73
CA LEU A 27 18.09 -50.48 -5.91
C LEU A 27 18.43 -49.82 -7.25
N GLU A 28 17.76 -50.19 -8.34
CA GLU A 28 17.92 -49.52 -9.65
C GLU A 28 17.47 -48.08 -9.63
N LEU A 29 16.33 -47.78 -8.95
CA LEU A 29 15.86 -46.42 -8.80
C LEU A 29 16.82 -45.55 -7.97
N LEU A 30 17.38 -46.11 -6.88
CA LEU A 30 18.38 -45.43 -6.08
C LEU A 30 19.68 -45.17 -6.84
N SER A 31 20.19 -46.17 -7.59
CA SER A 31 21.41 -46.01 -8.40
C SER A 31 21.21 -44.93 -9.45
N SER A 32 20.08 -44.92 -10.17
CA SER A 32 19.80 -43.89 -11.18
C SER A 32 19.69 -42.49 -10.58
N ARG A 33 19.19 -42.35 -9.33
CA ARG A 33 19.16 -41.06 -8.62
C ARG A 33 20.53 -40.62 -8.12
N VAL A 34 21.37 -41.54 -7.68
CA VAL A 34 22.75 -41.23 -7.31
C VAL A 34 23.52 -40.72 -8.53
N ASP A 35 23.44 -41.38 -9.67
CA ASP A 35 24.04 -40.93 -10.94
C ASP A 35 23.54 -39.54 -11.36
N GLN A 36 22.25 -39.26 -11.15
CA GLN A 36 21.70 -37.96 -11.49
C GLN A 36 22.17 -36.85 -10.52
N LEU A 37 22.38 -37.17 -9.26
CA LEU A 37 22.94 -36.24 -8.26
C LEU A 37 24.43 -36.00 -8.53
N GLU A 38 25.21 -37.05 -8.84
CA GLU A 38 26.62 -36.91 -9.21
C GLU A 38 26.81 -36.01 -10.46
N LYS A 39 25.99 -36.20 -11.48
CA LYS A 39 26.00 -35.30 -12.65
C LYS A 39 25.69 -33.87 -12.32
N ARG A 40 24.77 -33.63 -11.39
CA ARG A 40 24.44 -32.27 -10.95
C ARG A 40 25.52 -31.66 -10.08
N VAL A 41 26.16 -32.43 -9.20
CA VAL A 41 27.32 -31.98 -8.40
C VAL A 41 28.47 -31.64 -9.31
N TYR A 42 28.81 -32.52 -10.24
CA TYR A 42 29.85 -32.28 -11.25
C TYR A 42 29.59 -30.99 -12.08
N ALA A 43 28.35 -30.77 -12.52
CA ALA A 43 27.97 -29.57 -13.22
C ALA A 43 28.07 -28.30 -12.37
N LEU A 44 27.77 -28.38 -11.04
CA LEU A 44 27.89 -27.26 -10.10
C LEU A 44 29.36 -26.96 -9.75
N GLU A 45 30.20 -27.98 -9.61
CA GLU A 45 31.63 -27.84 -9.36
C GLU A 45 32.34 -27.18 -10.55
N HIS A 46 32.03 -27.58 -11.76
CA HIS A 46 32.60 -26.98 -12.97
C HIS A 46 31.99 -25.60 -13.30
N ALA A 47 30.76 -25.34 -12.91
CA ALA A 47 30.18 -24.00 -12.96
C ALA A 47 30.83 -23.06 -11.93
N SER A 48 31.24 -23.60 -10.77
CA SER A 48 32.00 -22.86 -9.74
C SER A 48 33.43 -22.57 -10.18
N GLU A 49 34.09 -23.50 -10.86
CA GLU A 49 35.44 -23.29 -11.46
C GLU A 49 35.42 -22.28 -12.60
N ALA A 50 34.36 -22.27 -13.43
CA ALA A 50 34.18 -21.27 -14.48
C ALA A 50 33.83 -19.87 -13.93
N ALA A 51 33.29 -19.79 -12.71
CA ALA A 51 32.97 -18.51 -12.02
C ALA A 51 34.15 -18.00 -11.16
N ALA A 52 35.11 -18.85 -10.81
CA ALA A 52 36.25 -18.50 -9.96
C ALA A 52 37.12 -17.32 -10.47
N PRO A 53 37.37 -17.17 -11.79
CA PRO A 53 38.22 -16.08 -12.28
C PRO A 53 37.59 -14.69 -12.14
N VAL A 54 36.28 -14.59 -11.89
CA VAL A 54 35.59 -13.31 -11.73
C VAL A 54 35.64 -12.82 -10.26
N GLN A 55 35.68 -13.73 -9.30
CA GLN A 55 35.69 -13.38 -7.87
C GLN A 55 37.08 -13.09 -7.31
N GLU A 56 38.12 -13.71 -7.86
CA GLU A 56 39.52 -13.48 -7.44
C GLU A 56 40.06 -12.10 -7.86
N LYS A 57 39.46 -11.47 -8.88
CA LYS A 57 39.77 -10.09 -9.27
C LYS A 57 39.20 -9.00 -8.35
N LEU A 58 38.33 -9.32 -7.40
CA LEU A 58 37.72 -8.34 -6.50
C LEU A 58 38.37 -8.25 -5.11
N PHE A 59 39.13 -9.24 -4.66
CA PHE A 59 39.68 -9.31 -3.29
C PHE A 59 41.09 -9.91 -3.14
N GLY A 60 41.92 -9.87 -4.17
CA GLY A 60 43.33 -10.31 -4.06
C GLY A 60 44.20 -9.26 -3.35
N PRO A 61 45.23 -9.66 -2.51
CA PRO A 61 46.17 -8.72 -1.92
C PRO A 61 46.97 -8.03 -3.03
N ALA A 62 47.16 -6.71 -2.86
CA ALA A 62 47.89 -5.84 -3.77
C ALA A 62 49.35 -6.30 -3.97
N GLY A 63 49.55 -7.30 -4.84
CA GLY A 63 50.84 -7.57 -5.46
C GLY A 63 51.00 -6.66 -6.66
N LEU A 64 52.08 -5.91 -6.72
CA LEU A 64 52.52 -5.12 -7.85
C LEU A 64 52.73 -6.02 -9.10
N ALA A 65 51.66 -6.50 -9.68
CA ALA A 65 51.61 -6.92 -11.07
C ALA A 65 51.34 -5.62 -11.83
N THR A 66 52.25 -5.23 -12.68
CA THR A 66 52.04 -4.35 -13.81
C THR A 66 51.02 -5.03 -14.72
N ASP A 67 49.76 -5.13 -14.26
CA ASP A 67 48.65 -5.35 -15.17
C ASP A 67 48.62 -4.12 -16.05
N GLU A 68 48.86 -4.31 -17.31
CA GLU A 68 48.48 -3.40 -18.37
C GLU A 68 47.04 -2.98 -18.02
N ILE A 69 46.92 -1.79 -17.38
CA ILE A 69 45.66 -1.07 -17.30
C ILE A 69 45.17 -1.13 -18.74
N PRO A 70 44.01 -1.80 -19.05
CA PRO A 70 43.51 -1.73 -20.40
C PRO A 70 43.55 -0.23 -20.68
N GLU A 71 44.36 0.18 -21.67
CA GLU A 71 44.37 1.55 -22.15
C GLU A 71 42.92 1.80 -22.56
N VAL A 72 42.10 2.14 -21.57
CA VAL A 72 40.85 2.88 -21.79
C VAL A 72 41.36 4.04 -22.56
N GLU A 73 41.15 3.98 -23.90
CA GLU A 73 41.69 4.96 -24.83
C GLU A 73 41.44 6.35 -24.23
N ALA A 74 42.33 6.79 -23.37
CA ALA A 74 42.35 8.14 -22.80
C ALA A 74 42.27 9.14 -23.96
N SER A 75 42.74 8.76 -25.13
CA SER A 75 42.61 9.49 -26.38
C SER A 75 41.15 9.78 -26.77
N GLY A 76 40.15 8.98 -26.37
CA GLY A 76 38.73 9.22 -26.69
C GLY A 76 37.97 10.03 -25.63
N VAL A 77 38.36 9.94 -24.35
CA VAL A 77 37.68 10.61 -23.24
C VAL A 77 37.91 12.12 -23.26
N PHE A 78 39.16 12.57 -23.40
CA PHE A 78 39.51 13.98 -23.39
C PHE A 78 38.85 14.81 -24.50
N PRO A 79 38.75 14.37 -25.75
CA PRO A 79 38.03 15.09 -26.80
C PRO A 79 36.53 15.20 -26.52
N VAL A 80 35.91 14.21 -25.89
CA VAL A 80 34.47 14.23 -25.54
C VAL A 80 34.23 15.26 -24.42
N LEU A 81 35.03 15.23 -23.34
CA LEU A 81 34.96 16.22 -22.28
C LEU A 81 35.26 17.63 -22.78
N GLY A 82 36.29 17.78 -23.63
CA GLY A 82 36.62 19.07 -24.25
C GLY A 82 35.46 19.66 -25.04
N LYS A 83 34.76 18.87 -25.82
CA LYS A 83 33.55 19.31 -26.53
C LYS A 83 32.43 19.72 -25.57
N GLY A 84 32.20 18.95 -24.49
CA GLY A 84 31.23 19.30 -23.46
C GLY A 84 31.56 20.64 -22.80
N LEU A 85 32.82 20.85 -22.38
CA LEU A 85 33.28 22.11 -21.81
C LEU A 85 33.16 23.28 -22.78
N LEU A 86 33.47 23.07 -24.07
CA LEU A 86 33.25 24.08 -25.11
C LEU A 86 31.76 24.45 -25.21
N GLY A 87 30.88 23.48 -25.06
CA GLY A 87 29.43 23.71 -25.00
C GLY A 87 29.04 24.61 -23.83
N VAL A 88 29.56 24.34 -22.65
CA VAL A 88 29.32 25.20 -21.46
C VAL A 88 29.93 26.59 -21.66
N ALA A 89 31.14 26.70 -22.23
CA ALA A 89 31.73 28.01 -22.56
C ALA A 89 30.86 28.82 -23.52
N GLY A 90 30.25 28.20 -24.53
CA GLY A 90 29.25 28.83 -25.42
C GLY A 90 28.04 29.38 -24.66
N ALA A 91 27.56 28.68 -23.65
CA ALA A 91 26.47 29.18 -22.79
C ALA A 91 26.89 30.45 -21.98
N TYR A 92 28.13 30.49 -21.46
CA TYR A 92 28.65 31.68 -20.77
C TYR A 92 28.79 32.88 -21.74
N ILE A 93 29.17 32.66 -23.00
CA ILE A 93 29.19 33.73 -24.01
C ILE A 93 27.75 34.25 -24.26
N LEU A 94 26.76 33.37 -24.39
CA LEU A 94 25.37 33.78 -24.55
C LEU A 94 24.87 34.57 -23.32
N ARG A 95 25.29 34.19 -22.12
CA ARG A 95 25.00 34.93 -20.89
C ARG A 95 25.62 36.33 -20.93
N ALA A 96 26.90 36.47 -21.26
CA ALA A 96 27.57 37.75 -21.39
C ALA A 96 26.89 38.66 -22.42
N LEU A 97 26.40 38.09 -23.54
CA LEU A 97 25.61 38.82 -24.54
C LEU A 97 24.27 39.29 -23.96
N ALA A 98 23.61 38.48 -23.13
CA ALA A 98 22.36 38.90 -22.47
C ALA A 98 22.57 40.02 -21.45
N GLU A 99 23.74 40.10 -20.80
CA GLU A 99 24.13 41.13 -19.85
C GLU A 99 24.53 42.45 -20.58
N SER A 100 25.13 42.38 -21.77
CA SER A 100 25.66 43.54 -22.53
C SER A 100 24.60 44.47 -23.10
N SER A 101 23.32 44.13 -22.99
CA SER A 101 22.16 44.92 -23.53
C SER A 101 22.21 45.23 -25.05
N SER A 102 23.18 44.69 -25.79
CA SER A 102 23.34 44.91 -27.22
C SER A 102 22.25 44.27 -28.10
N LEU A 103 21.62 43.23 -27.56
CA LEU A 103 20.56 42.46 -28.24
C LEU A 103 19.31 42.36 -27.35
N PRO A 104 18.10 42.21 -27.96
CA PRO A 104 16.91 41.96 -27.19
C PRO A 104 17.07 40.69 -26.30
N ARG A 105 16.85 40.81 -25.02
CA ARG A 105 17.01 39.71 -24.06
C ARG A 105 16.20 38.45 -24.42
N SER A 106 15.01 38.65 -24.97
CA SER A 106 14.16 37.56 -25.47
C SER A 106 14.79 36.79 -26.63
N ALA A 107 15.50 37.47 -27.53
CA ALA A 107 16.18 36.84 -28.66
C ALA A 107 17.37 35.97 -28.16
N VAL A 108 18.20 36.53 -27.24
CA VAL A 108 19.31 35.82 -26.66
C VAL A 108 18.80 34.61 -25.87
N ALA A 109 17.72 34.74 -25.10
CA ALA A 109 17.11 33.66 -24.36
C ALA A 109 16.60 32.53 -25.29
N ALA A 110 15.95 32.87 -26.41
CA ALA A 110 15.50 31.91 -27.40
C ALA A 110 16.67 31.12 -28.02
N VAL A 111 17.76 31.82 -28.38
CA VAL A 111 18.99 31.20 -28.92
C VAL A 111 19.61 30.27 -27.87
N ALA A 112 19.67 30.67 -26.60
CA ALA A 112 20.25 29.87 -25.53
C ALA A 112 19.42 28.59 -25.25
N VAL A 113 18.08 28.67 -25.26
CA VAL A 113 17.19 27.50 -25.18
C VAL A 113 17.40 26.56 -26.38
N ALA A 114 17.42 27.11 -27.61
CA ALA A 114 17.69 26.33 -28.80
C ALA A 114 19.06 25.65 -28.76
N TYR A 115 20.07 26.32 -28.23
CA TYR A 115 21.42 25.80 -28.05
C TYR A 115 21.46 24.60 -27.08
N ALA A 116 20.78 24.72 -25.93
CA ALA A 116 20.66 23.61 -25.00
C ALA A 116 19.96 22.39 -25.62
N MET A 117 18.85 22.62 -26.35
CA MET A 117 18.12 21.56 -27.06
C MET A 117 18.97 20.95 -28.18
N ALA A 118 19.79 21.74 -28.88
CA ALA A 118 20.70 21.24 -29.91
C ALA A 118 21.75 20.27 -29.32
N TRP A 119 22.27 20.51 -28.13
CA TRP A 119 23.16 19.60 -27.42
C TRP A 119 22.47 18.27 -27.09
N LEU A 120 21.20 18.30 -26.67
CA LEU A 120 20.42 17.10 -26.41
C LEU A 120 20.22 16.27 -27.69
N VAL A 121 19.88 16.93 -28.81
CA VAL A 121 19.77 16.28 -30.11
C VAL A 121 21.13 15.75 -30.58
N TRP A 122 22.21 16.48 -30.33
CA TRP A 122 23.57 16.03 -30.66
C TRP A 122 23.94 14.75 -29.90
N ALA A 123 23.64 14.69 -28.59
CA ALA A 123 23.86 13.52 -27.76
C ALA A 123 23.21 12.24 -28.30
N SER A 124 22.12 12.38 -29.05
CA SER A 124 21.35 11.27 -29.63
C SER A 124 21.79 10.85 -31.03
N ARG A 125 22.82 11.51 -31.65
CA ARG A 125 23.24 11.17 -33.03
C ARG A 125 23.90 9.80 -33.11
N PRO A 126 23.72 9.03 -34.22
CA PRO A 126 24.28 7.69 -34.40
C PRO A 126 25.82 7.65 -34.32
N LYS A 127 26.49 8.73 -34.67
CA LYS A 127 27.96 8.86 -34.58
C LYS A 127 28.47 8.95 -33.14
N VAL A 128 27.58 9.18 -32.17
CA VAL A 128 27.87 9.26 -30.72
C VAL A 128 27.37 7.97 -30.08
N SER A 129 27.93 6.83 -30.45
CA SER A 129 27.49 5.51 -29.95
C SER A 129 28.01 5.18 -28.55
N ALA A 130 29.12 5.79 -28.11
CA ALA A 130 29.68 5.56 -26.79
C ALA A 130 28.78 6.14 -25.70
N ARG A 131 28.37 5.30 -24.74
CA ARG A 131 27.54 5.72 -23.58
C ARG A 131 28.11 6.93 -22.86
N PHE A 132 29.43 6.97 -22.71
CA PHE A 132 30.11 8.09 -22.05
C PHE A 132 29.90 9.43 -22.79
N ALA A 133 30.01 9.44 -24.11
CA ALA A 133 29.78 10.65 -24.91
C ALA A 133 28.31 11.10 -24.85
N GLN A 134 27.37 10.16 -24.85
CA GLN A 134 25.94 10.46 -24.65
C GLN A 134 25.67 11.09 -23.27
N LEU A 135 26.28 10.57 -22.21
CA LEU A 135 26.21 11.12 -20.85
C LEU A 135 26.78 12.55 -20.80
N VAL A 136 27.97 12.76 -21.35
CA VAL A 136 28.61 14.07 -21.35
C VAL A 136 27.79 15.10 -22.12
N TYR A 137 27.33 14.79 -23.31
CA TYR A 137 26.61 15.76 -24.14
C TYR A 137 25.18 16.03 -23.65
N SER A 138 24.47 15.03 -23.09
CA SER A 138 23.19 15.26 -22.43
C SER A 138 23.37 15.99 -21.11
N GLY A 139 24.43 15.69 -20.35
CA GLY A 139 24.83 16.46 -19.18
C GLY A 139 25.16 17.93 -19.50
N THR A 140 25.92 18.17 -20.59
CA THR A 140 26.18 19.53 -21.09
C THR A 140 24.87 20.27 -21.40
N SER A 141 23.93 19.61 -22.08
CA SER A 141 22.59 20.18 -22.34
C SER A 141 21.88 20.60 -21.03
N ALA A 142 21.87 19.72 -20.04
CA ALA A 142 21.25 19.97 -18.73
C ALA A 142 21.92 21.10 -17.96
N VAL A 143 23.28 21.13 -17.94
CA VAL A 143 24.09 22.17 -17.27
C VAL A 143 23.92 23.52 -17.96
N ILE A 144 23.62 23.58 -19.23
CA ILE A 144 23.28 24.82 -19.95
C ILE A 144 21.86 25.25 -19.60
N LEU A 145 20.87 24.34 -19.71
CA LEU A 145 19.46 24.68 -19.58
C LEU A 145 19.09 25.11 -18.15
N ALA A 146 19.56 24.38 -17.15
CA ALA A 146 19.14 24.56 -15.75
C ALA A 146 19.50 25.95 -15.20
N PRO A 147 20.79 26.41 -15.19
CA PRO A 147 21.15 27.72 -14.69
C PRO A 147 20.55 28.84 -15.56
N MET A 148 20.46 28.62 -16.86
CA MET A 148 19.89 29.62 -17.78
C MET A 148 18.40 29.85 -17.50
N LEU A 149 17.60 28.81 -17.32
CA LEU A 149 16.19 28.97 -16.94
C LEU A 149 16.05 29.63 -15.58
N TRP A 150 16.94 29.29 -14.63
CA TRP A 150 16.98 29.93 -13.33
C TRP A 150 17.19 31.43 -13.43
N GLU A 151 18.21 31.86 -14.17
CA GLU A 151 18.51 33.28 -14.35
C GLU A 151 17.43 34.03 -15.13
N LEU A 152 16.95 33.47 -16.23
CA LEU A 152 15.91 34.10 -17.05
C LEU A 152 14.57 34.25 -16.30
N THR A 153 14.30 33.37 -15.35
CA THR A 153 13.07 33.42 -14.57
C THR A 153 13.19 34.31 -13.34
N LEU A 154 14.27 34.18 -12.56
CA LEU A 154 14.41 34.85 -11.26
C LEU A 154 15.18 36.17 -11.34
N HIS A 155 16.30 36.20 -12.06
CA HIS A 155 17.17 37.37 -12.12
C HIS A 155 16.71 38.35 -13.20
N PHE A 156 16.67 37.93 -14.44
CA PHE A 156 16.28 38.78 -15.55
C PHE A 156 14.77 39.00 -15.70
N LYS A 157 13.96 38.15 -15.06
CA LYS A 157 12.49 38.16 -15.12
C LYS A 157 11.94 38.23 -16.57
N THR A 158 12.69 37.66 -17.52
CA THR A 158 12.32 37.64 -18.94
C THR A 158 11.26 36.56 -19.19
N PHE A 159 11.31 35.45 -18.46
CA PHE A 159 10.34 34.37 -18.56
C PHE A 159 9.38 34.36 -17.38
N SER A 160 8.11 34.17 -17.67
CA SER A 160 7.12 33.84 -16.64
C SER A 160 7.33 32.40 -16.15
N PRO A 161 6.85 32.05 -14.95
CA PRO A 161 6.87 30.64 -14.48
C PRO A 161 6.23 29.66 -15.49
N TRP A 162 5.15 30.05 -16.16
CA TRP A 162 4.51 29.25 -17.20
C TRP A 162 5.38 29.04 -18.44
N THR A 163 6.10 30.09 -18.87
CA THR A 163 7.02 30.00 -20.00
C THR A 163 8.17 29.03 -19.69
N SER A 164 8.77 29.17 -18.50
CA SER A 164 9.86 28.30 -18.05
C SER A 164 9.41 26.85 -17.92
N ALA A 165 8.22 26.62 -17.36
CA ALA A 165 7.59 25.30 -17.30
C ALA A 165 7.34 24.73 -18.70
N GLY A 166 6.83 25.53 -19.62
CA GLY A 166 6.62 25.13 -21.03
C GLY A 166 7.92 24.69 -21.71
N ILE A 167 9.02 25.43 -21.51
CA ILE A 167 10.33 25.07 -22.05
C ILE A 167 10.83 23.74 -21.47
N LEU A 168 10.69 23.54 -20.15
CA LEU A 168 11.04 22.25 -19.50
C LEU A 168 10.18 21.10 -20.04
N GLY A 169 8.89 21.34 -20.27
CA GLY A 169 7.98 20.36 -20.87
C GLY A 169 8.42 19.96 -22.28
N VAL A 170 8.74 20.95 -23.14
CA VAL A 170 9.27 20.70 -24.49
C VAL A 170 10.59 19.93 -24.44
N TYR A 171 11.50 20.30 -23.54
CA TYR A 171 12.77 19.61 -23.33
C TYR A 171 12.55 18.14 -22.93
N ALA A 172 11.63 17.88 -22.00
CA ALA A 172 11.28 16.54 -21.57
C ALA A 172 10.66 15.70 -22.70
N VAL A 173 9.74 16.26 -23.45
CA VAL A 173 9.13 15.59 -24.61
C VAL A 173 10.18 15.30 -25.68
N LEU A 174 11.09 16.23 -25.95
CA LEU A 174 12.19 16.02 -26.88
C LEU A 174 13.11 14.86 -26.44
N ALA A 175 13.50 14.83 -25.16
CA ALA A 175 14.28 13.72 -24.60
C ALA A 175 13.58 12.37 -24.76
N ALA A 176 12.28 12.29 -24.47
CA ALA A 176 11.47 11.10 -24.63
C ALA A 176 11.37 10.66 -26.10
N LEU A 177 11.17 11.60 -27.03
CA LEU A 177 11.11 11.32 -28.48
C LEU A 177 12.45 10.82 -29.02
N LEU A 178 13.57 11.39 -28.56
CA LEU A 178 14.90 10.94 -28.96
C LEU A 178 15.18 9.53 -28.46
N PHE A 179 14.80 9.22 -27.21
CA PHE A 179 14.86 7.86 -26.67
C PHE A 179 13.95 6.90 -27.44
N TRP A 180 12.73 7.31 -27.74
CA TRP A 180 11.79 6.51 -28.52
C TRP A 180 12.35 6.12 -29.90
N LYS A 181 12.92 7.10 -30.63
CA LYS A 181 13.40 6.90 -31.99
C LYS A 181 14.78 6.24 -32.08
N ARG A 182 15.66 6.49 -31.11
CA ARG A 182 17.09 6.16 -31.22
C ARG A 182 17.61 5.25 -30.12
N ASP A 183 16.78 4.88 -29.14
CA ASP A 183 17.09 4.02 -27.99
C ASP A 183 18.29 4.50 -27.14
N VAL A 184 18.42 5.80 -26.97
CA VAL A 184 19.52 6.43 -26.22
C VAL A 184 19.12 6.69 -24.77
N ALA A 185 19.20 5.67 -23.93
CA ALA A 185 18.83 5.73 -22.52
C ALA A 185 19.48 6.90 -21.71
N PRO A 186 20.79 7.22 -21.85
CA PRO A 186 21.39 8.32 -21.12
C PRO A 186 20.75 9.69 -21.38
N VAL A 187 20.26 9.92 -22.60
CA VAL A 187 19.63 11.19 -22.99
C VAL A 187 18.34 11.41 -22.23
N VAL A 188 17.47 10.39 -22.14
CA VAL A 188 16.22 10.50 -21.41
C VAL A 188 16.45 10.53 -19.90
N TRP A 189 17.42 9.78 -19.37
CA TRP A 189 17.73 9.77 -17.95
C TRP A 189 18.17 11.13 -17.45
N ILE A 190 19.20 11.69 -18.07
CA ILE A 190 19.75 13.01 -17.68
C ILE A 190 18.70 14.10 -17.97
N GLY A 191 18.07 14.06 -19.14
CA GLY A 191 17.08 15.06 -19.53
C GLY A 191 15.89 15.11 -18.57
N HIS A 192 15.33 13.96 -18.19
CA HIS A 192 14.18 13.92 -17.28
C HIS A 192 14.56 14.18 -15.83
N CYS A 193 15.67 13.64 -15.33
CA CYS A 193 16.13 13.95 -13.97
C CYS A 193 16.44 15.44 -13.80
N SER A 194 17.15 16.05 -14.76
CA SER A 194 17.43 17.49 -14.71
C SER A 194 16.17 18.32 -14.80
N ALA A 195 15.24 17.99 -15.73
CA ALA A 195 13.97 18.70 -15.85
C ALA A 195 13.13 18.60 -14.57
N ALA A 196 13.08 17.43 -13.93
CA ALA A 196 12.35 17.24 -12.67
C ALA A 196 12.95 18.08 -11.52
N LEU A 197 14.28 18.06 -11.36
CA LEU A 197 14.97 18.84 -10.33
C LEU A 197 14.84 20.34 -10.56
N VAL A 198 14.98 20.80 -11.80
CA VAL A 198 14.81 22.22 -12.16
C VAL A 198 13.36 22.66 -11.96
N ALA A 199 12.39 21.83 -12.31
CA ALA A 199 10.96 22.11 -12.08
C ALA A 199 10.69 22.29 -10.57
N LEU A 200 11.18 21.37 -9.73
CA LEU A 200 11.01 21.49 -8.28
C LEU A 200 11.68 22.74 -7.74
N SER A 201 12.94 23.00 -8.11
CA SER A 201 13.72 24.15 -7.66
C SER A 201 13.08 25.47 -8.05
N LEU A 202 12.67 25.63 -9.32
CA LEU A 202 11.99 26.84 -9.81
C LEU A 202 10.61 26.99 -9.18
N GLY A 203 9.87 25.91 -8.95
CA GLY A 203 8.58 25.94 -8.28
C GLY A 203 8.68 26.56 -6.89
N ILE A 204 9.70 26.16 -6.11
CA ILE A 204 9.97 26.70 -4.79
C ILE A 204 10.47 28.14 -4.87
N ALA A 205 11.44 28.43 -5.73
CA ALA A 205 12.08 29.74 -5.80
C ALA A 205 11.17 30.84 -6.38
N THR A 206 10.23 30.50 -7.27
CA THR A 206 9.26 31.46 -7.84
C THR A 206 7.98 31.56 -7.04
N HIS A 207 7.78 30.74 -6.00
CA HIS A 207 6.50 30.56 -5.28
C HIS A 207 5.33 30.16 -6.17
N ALA A 208 5.57 29.74 -7.42
CA ALA A 208 4.58 29.36 -8.40
C ALA A 208 4.64 27.85 -8.68
N LEU A 209 4.06 27.04 -7.78
CA LEU A 209 4.17 25.58 -7.83
C LEU A 209 3.46 24.93 -9.02
N ILE A 210 2.25 25.41 -9.38
CA ILE A 210 1.36 24.76 -10.35
C ILE A 210 1.99 24.55 -11.73
N PRO A 211 2.64 25.54 -12.37
CA PRO A 211 3.27 25.34 -13.69
C PRO A 211 4.31 24.20 -13.68
N PHE A 212 5.08 24.11 -12.61
CA PHE A 212 6.15 23.13 -12.51
C PHE A 212 5.65 21.76 -12.09
N ILE A 213 4.59 21.68 -11.26
CA ILE A 213 3.88 20.42 -11.00
C ILE A 213 3.27 19.86 -12.29
N ALA A 214 2.75 20.71 -13.18
CA ALA A 214 2.25 20.27 -14.48
C ALA A 214 3.34 19.60 -15.33
N VAL A 215 4.58 20.15 -15.31
CA VAL A 215 5.74 19.50 -15.96
C VAL A 215 6.08 18.15 -15.31
N LEU A 216 6.06 18.08 -13.98
CA LEU A 216 6.32 16.82 -13.27
C LEU A 216 5.29 15.76 -13.59
N LEU A 217 4.01 16.11 -13.65
CA LEU A 217 2.92 15.22 -14.09
C LEU A 217 3.09 14.78 -15.55
N LEU A 218 3.55 15.67 -16.43
CA LEU A 218 3.91 15.31 -17.80
C LEU A 218 5.05 14.30 -17.83
N LEU A 219 6.11 14.51 -17.04
CA LEU A 219 7.25 13.58 -16.93
C LEU A 219 6.80 12.22 -16.41
N VAL A 220 5.95 12.17 -15.38
CA VAL A 220 5.36 10.92 -14.87
C VAL A 220 4.59 10.22 -15.99
N SER A 221 3.72 10.94 -16.70
CA SER A 221 2.92 10.38 -17.81
C SER A 221 3.80 9.80 -18.93
N LEU A 222 4.89 10.49 -19.28
CA LEU A 222 5.85 10.02 -20.28
C LEU A 222 6.55 8.72 -19.83
N TRP A 223 6.96 8.64 -18.56
CA TRP A 223 7.60 7.44 -18.03
C TRP A 223 6.63 6.27 -17.90
N GLU A 224 5.38 6.51 -17.47
CA GLU A 224 4.36 5.47 -17.44
C GLU A 224 4.08 4.93 -18.87
N TYR A 225 3.99 5.82 -19.85
CA TYR A 225 3.84 5.43 -21.25
C TYR A 225 5.03 4.61 -21.77
N LEU A 226 6.28 5.03 -21.47
CA LEU A 226 7.49 4.30 -21.85
C LEU A 226 7.56 2.93 -21.17
N ALA A 227 7.18 2.83 -19.89
CA ALA A 227 7.12 1.58 -19.13
C ALA A 227 6.11 0.59 -19.72
N MET A 228 4.92 1.07 -20.10
CA MET A 228 3.92 0.25 -20.82
C MET A 228 4.48 -0.31 -22.13
N ARG A 229 5.38 0.42 -22.80
CA ARG A 229 6.07 -0.04 -24.02
C ARG A 229 7.31 -0.90 -23.77
N GLY A 230 7.54 -1.32 -22.53
CA GLY A 230 8.69 -2.16 -22.14
C GLY A 230 10.02 -1.42 -22.02
N ARG A 231 10.02 -0.09 -22.05
CA ARG A 231 11.21 0.76 -21.93
C ARG A 231 11.30 1.45 -20.55
N GLY A 232 10.94 0.74 -19.50
CA GLY A 232 11.05 1.23 -18.12
C GLY A 232 12.52 1.36 -17.67
N GLY A 233 12.76 2.24 -16.67
CA GLY A 233 14.09 2.46 -16.07
C GLY A 233 14.00 3.03 -14.68
N ALA A 234 15.11 3.03 -13.94
CA ALA A 234 15.19 3.56 -12.57
C ALA A 234 14.81 5.04 -12.46
N THR A 235 14.97 5.82 -13.52
CA THR A 235 14.60 7.24 -13.58
C THR A 235 13.09 7.47 -13.35
N ARG A 236 12.23 6.50 -13.74
CA ARG A 236 10.79 6.53 -13.42
C ARG A 236 10.57 6.77 -11.93
N HIS A 237 11.30 6.03 -11.07
CA HIS A 237 11.18 6.13 -9.62
C HIS A 237 11.55 7.52 -9.10
N VAL A 238 12.64 8.09 -9.62
CA VAL A 238 13.11 9.44 -9.23
C VAL A 238 12.09 10.50 -9.63
N VAL A 239 11.62 10.47 -10.86
CA VAL A 239 10.67 11.46 -11.39
C VAL A 239 9.35 11.42 -10.61
N VAL A 240 8.82 10.22 -10.33
CA VAL A 240 7.58 10.05 -9.58
C VAL A 240 7.75 10.56 -8.14
N LEU A 241 8.87 10.21 -7.47
CA LEU A 241 9.15 10.68 -6.12
C LEU A 241 9.26 12.23 -6.05
N VAL A 242 9.91 12.86 -7.03
CA VAL A 242 9.99 14.33 -7.10
C VAL A 242 8.59 14.94 -7.29
N CYS A 243 7.72 14.30 -8.08
CA CYS A 243 6.34 14.72 -8.26
C CYS A 243 5.53 14.60 -6.96
N ASP A 244 5.67 13.47 -6.25
CA ASP A 244 5.03 13.25 -4.94
C ASP A 244 5.43 14.36 -3.94
N VAL A 245 6.72 14.66 -3.85
CA VAL A 245 7.26 15.70 -2.97
C VAL A 245 6.71 17.08 -3.35
N ALA A 246 6.61 17.39 -4.64
CA ALA A 246 6.07 18.67 -5.11
C ALA A 246 4.58 18.82 -4.76
N ILE A 247 3.77 17.77 -4.96
CA ILE A 247 2.35 17.78 -4.63
C ILE A 247 2.14 17.79 -3.11
N TRP A 248 2.93 17.02 -2.36
CA TRP A 248 2.92 17.08 -0.90
C TRP A 248 3.29 18.48 -0.40
N GLY A 249 4.32 19.11 -0.97
CA GLY A 249 4.71 20.49 -0.68
C GLY A 249 3.60 21.49 -0.97
N LEU A 250 2.88 21.34 -2.09
CA LEU A 250 1.70 22.14 -2.41
C LEU A 250 0.64 22.03 -1.30
N ILE A 251 0.27 20.81 -0.92
CA ILE A 251 -0.71 20.56 0.14
C ILE A 251 -0.22 21.16 1.46
N PHE A 252 1.03 20.90 1.84
CA PHE A 252 1.64 21.37 3.09
C PHE A 252 1.64 22.90 3.20
N ILE A 253 2.05 23.62 2.15
CA ILE A 253 2.11 25.09 2.15
C ILE A 253 0.72 25.69 2.26
N TYR A 254 -0.24 25.21 1.45
CA TYR A 254 -1.59 25.78 1.43
C TYR A 254 -2.48 25.32 2.59
N SER A 255 -2.09 24.23 3.28
CA SER A 255 -2.73 23.80 4.53
C SER A 255 -2.20 24.56 5.76
N GLY A 256 -1.04 25.21 5.63
CA GLY A 256 -0.40 25.97 6.68
C GLY A 256 -1.12 27.28 7.04
N PRO A 257 -0.64 27.96 8.08
CA PRO A 257 -1.19 29.24 8.50
C PRO A 257 -1.00 30.33 7.45
N ALA A 258 -1.83 31.39 7.49
CA ALA A 258 -1.87 32.43 6.47
C ALA A 258 -0.51 33.15 6.25
N ASN A 259 0.31 33.30 7.29
CA ASN A 259 1.64 33.88 7.21
C ASN A 259 2.63 33.02 6.40
N ALA A 260 2.52 31.69 6.47
CA ALA A 260 3.41 30.79 5.71
C ALA A 260 3.13 30.79 4.19
N ARG A 261 1.93 31.19 3.78
CA ARG A 261 1.52 31.27 2.37
C ARG A 261 1.44 32.70 1.83
N ALA A 262 1.92 33.70 2.57
CA ALA A 262 1.77 35.11 2.16
C ALA A 262 2.47 35.42 0.81
N ASP A 263 3.58 34.73 0.52
CA ASP A 263 4.33 34.92 -0.74
C ASP A 263 3.81 34.06 -1.90
N TYR A 264 2.81 33.20 -1.66
CA TYR A 264 2.27 32.30 -2.65
C TYR A 264 0.98 32.86 -3.27
N PRO A 265 0.75 32.67 -4.58
CA PRO A 265 -0.45 33.16 -5.23
C PRO A 265 -1.70 32.47 -4.69
N HIS A 266 -2.82 33.18 -4.70
CA HIS A 266 -4.13 32.58 -4.39
C HIS A 266 -4.51 31.56 -5.46
N LEU A 267 -4.71 30.31 -5.06
CA LEU A 267 -5.09 29.23 -5.96
C LEU A 267 -6.56 28.83 -5.74
N GLY A 268 -7.25 28.56 -6.83
CA GLY A 268 -8.58 27.98 -6.78
C GLY A 268 -8.52 26.50 -6.32
N MET A 269 -9.63 26.02 -5.78
CA MET A 269 -9.77 24.65 -5.24
C MET A 269 -9.30 23.57 -6.22
N ALA A 270 -9.65 23.69 -7.50
CA ALA A 270 -9.24 22.74 -8.54
C ALA A 270 -7.72 22.66 -8.72
N ALA A 271 -7.00 23.78 -8.55
CA ALA A 271 -5.54 23.80 -8.64
C ALA A 271 -4.87 23.16 -7.43
N LEU A 272 -5.52 23.17 -6.26
CA LEU A 272 -5.02 22.54 -5.03
C LEU A 272 -5.25 21.03 -5.02
N ILE A 273 -6.39 20.56 -5.51
CA ILE A 273 -6.79 19.14 -5.47
C ILE A 273 -6.39 18.41 -6.75
N GLY A 274 -6.49 19.08 -7.89
CA GLY A 274 -6.30 18.49 -9.22
C GLY A 274 -4.99 17.72 -9.40
N PRO A 275 -3.84 18.25 -9.00
CA PRO A 275 -2.56 17.57 -9.15
C PRO A 275 -2.49 16.21 -8.48
N GLY A 276 -2.96 16.09 -7.24
CA GLY A 276 -3.00 14.82 -6.50
C GLY A 276 -3.94 13.80 -7.16
N CYS A 277 -5.15 14.23 -7.53
CA CYS A 277 -6.10 13.38 -8.23
C CYS A 277 -5.58 12.92 -9.60
N LEU A 278 -4.91 13.80 -10.35
CA LEU A 278 -4.33 13.48 -11.65
C LEU A 278 -3.17 12.50 -11.52
N LEU A 279 -2.29 12.69 -10.53
CA LEU A 279 -1.21 11.76 -10.23
C LEU A 279 -1.75 10.36 -9.91
N TRP A 280 -2.79 10.29 -9.07
CA TRP A 280 -3.46 9.02 -8.75
C TRP A 280 -4.09 8.37 -10.00
N ALA A 281 -4.75 9.16 -10.85
CA ALA A 281 -5.34 8.65 -12.10
C ALA A 281 -4.27 8.13 -13.08
N ILE A 282 -3.13 8.82 -13.21
CA ILE A 282 -2.02 8.40 -14.08
C ILE A 282 -1.43 7.08 -13.58
N ASN A 283 -1.05 7.00 -12.30
CA ASN A 283 -0.45 5.79 -11.73
C ASN A 283 -1.44 4.61 -11.69
N GLY A 284 -2.69 4.86 -11.30
CA GLY A 284 -3.74 3.83 -11.27
C GLY A 284 -4.08 3.32 -12.67
N GLY A 285 -4.16 4.22 -13.65
CA GLY A 285 -4.40 3.88 -15.06
C GLY A 285 -3.24 3.08 -15.67
N ALA A 286 -2.00 3.48 -15.39
CA ALA A 286 -0.82 2.76 -15.83
C ALA A 286 -0.74 1.35 -15.22
N LEU A 287 -0.95 1.23 -13.91
CA LEU A 287 -1.00 -0.06 -13.21
C LEU A 287 -2.08 -0.99 -13.80
N ALA A 288 -3.28 -0.46 -14.01
CA ALA A 288 -4.36 -1.22 -14.62
C ALA A 288 -4.00 -1.66 -16.07
N GLY A 289 -3.43 -0.77 -16.87
CA GLY A 289 -2.98 -1.05 -18.23
C GLY A 289 -1.89 -2.13 -18.29
N GLU A 290 -0.88 -2.03 -17.42
CA GLU A 290 0.21 -3.03 -17.35
C GLU A 290 -0.30 -4.42 -16.97
N VAL A 291 -1.23 -4.52 -16.01
CA VAL A 291 -1.78 -5.80 -15.56
C VAL A 291 -2.80 -6.36 -16.53
N LEU A 292 -3.79 -5.55 -16.94
CA LEU A 292 -4.93 -6.05 -17.71
C LEU A 292 -4.62 -6.23 -19.20
N CYS A 293 -3.81 -5.31 -19.78
CA CYS A 293 -3.46 -5.36 -21.21
C CYS A 293 -2.15 -6.11 -21.46
N LEU A 294 -1.13 -5.86 -20.66
CA LEU A 294 0.21 -6.41 -20.87
C LEU A 294 0.52 -7.66 -20.03
N ARG A 295 -0.37 -8.03 -19.11
CA ARG A 295 -0.23 -9.20 -18.20
C ARG A 295 1.07 -9.19 -17.40
N LYS A 296 1.63 -8.01 -17.13
CA LYS A 296 2.84 -7.88 -16.32
C LYS A 296 2.57 -8.11 -14.84
N THR A 297 3.62 -8.49 -14.11
CA THR A 297 3.58 -8.58 -12.65
C THR A 297 3.84 -7.22 -12.03
N ILE A 298 2.99 -6.79 -11.12
CA ILE A 298 3.15 -5.54 -10.37
C ILE A 298 4.45 -5.59 -9.57
N SER A 299 5.29 -4.57 -9.68
CA SER A 299 6.45 -4.39 -8.83
C SER A 299 6.04 -3.89 -7.43
N VAL A 300 6.94 -4.05 -6.44
CA VAL A 300 6.69 -3.52 -5.09
C VAL A 300 6.61 -1.99 -5.12
N PHE A 301 7.45 -1.35 -5.94
CA PHE A 301 7.43 0.10 -6.10
C PHE A 301 6.09 0.60 -6.63
N GLU A 302 5.54 0.00 -7.68
CA GLU A 302 4.24 0.38 -8.25
C GLU A 302 3.10 0.24 -7.25
N ALA A 303 3.14 -0.82 -6.41
CA ALA A 303 2.16 -1.01 -5.36
C ALA A 303 2.23 0.10 -4.29
N ILE A 304 3.44 0.46 -3.84
CA ILE A 304 3.66 1.54 -2.87
C ILE A 304 3.27 2.89 -3.47
N GLN A 305 3.66 3.14 -4.73
CA GLN A 305 3.36 4.39 -5.43
C GLN A 305 1.86 4.60 -5.63
N ALA A 306 1.12 3.55 -5.95
CA ALA A 306 -0.34 3.64 -6.04
C ALA A 306 -0.96 4.09 -4.70
N VAL A 307 -0.45 3.59 -3.56
CA VAL A 307 -0.89 4.00 -2.22
C VAL A 307 -0.49 5.45 -1.94
N ALA A 308 0.74 5.85 -2.26
CA ALA A 308 1.22 7.21 -2.04
C ALA A 308 0.41 8.24 -2.85
N ALA A 309 0.20 7.98 -4.14
CA ALA A 309 -0.60 8.84 -5.00
C ALA A 309 -2.07 8.95 -4.52
N PHE A 310 -2.66 7.85 -4.06
CA PHE A 310 -4.00 7.85 -3.46
C PHE A 310 -4.03 8.68 -2.18
N ALA A 311 -3.04 8.51 -1.30
CA ALA A 311 -2.95 9.27 -0.06
C ALA A 311 -2.81 10.78 -0.31
N LEU A 312 -2.05 11.21 -1.33
CA LEU A 312 -1.94 12.61 -1.75
C LEU A 312 -3.28 13.15 -2.28
N ALA A 313 -3.98 12.38 -3.12
CA ALA A 313 -5.30 12.77 -3.62
C ALA A 313 -6.31 12.93 -2.48
N VAL A 314 -6.37 11.96 -1.56
CA VAL A 314 -7.22 11.99 -0.37
C VAL A 314 -6.88 13.18 0.52
N SER A 315 -5.60 13.40 0.83
CA SER A 315 -5.15 14.51 1.68
C SER A 315 -5.56 15.86 1.11
N GLY A 316 -5.37 16.07 -0.20
CA GLY A 316 -5.79 17.29 -0.88
C GLY A 316 -7.31 17.51 -0.81
N VAL A 317 -8.10 16.47 -1.11
CA VAL A 317 -9.57 16.55 -1.05
C VAL A 317 -10.07 16.79 0.37
N GLN A 318 -9.58 16.04 1.35
CA GLN A 318 -10.02 16.16 2.74
C GLN A 318 -9.69 17.53 3.35
N TYR A 319 -8.57 18.12 2.94
CA TYR A 319 -8.14 19.40 3.47
C TYR A 319 -8.86 20.59 2.81
N PHE A 320 -8.97 20.59 1.47
CA PHE A 320 -9.47 21.75 0.71
C PHE A 320 -10.94 21.65 0.32
N ALA A 321 -11.53 20.45 0.28
CA ALA A 321 -12.94 20.23 -0.09
C ALA A 321 -13.57 19.07 0.71
N PRO A 322 -13.61 19.15 2.06
CA PRO A 322 -14.00 18.01 2.90
C PRO A 322 -15.43 17.53 2.67
N ASN A 323 -16.32 18.38 2.17
CA ASN A 323 -17.73 18.03 1.94
C ASN A 323 -17.96 17.54 0.51
N SER A 324 -18.09 18.45 -0.46
CA SER A 324 -18.42 18.13 -1.85
C SER A 324 -17.33 17.31 -2.53
N GLY A 325 -16.05 17.65 -2.31
CA GLY A 325 -14.92 16.94 -2.88
C GLY A 325 -14.79 15.51 -2.36
N ALA A 326 -15.05 15.30 -1.07
CA ALA A 326 -15.04 13.95 -0.47
C ALA A 326 -16.11 13.04 -1.10
N VAL A 327 -17.33 13.56 -1.33
CA VAL A 327 -18.39 12.78 -2.00
C VAL A 327 -18.01 12.42 -3.44
N VAL A 328 -17.46 13.37 -4.20
CA VAL A 328 -17.01 13.12 -5.60
C VAL A 328 -15.89 12.07 -5.62
N LEU A 329 -14.90 12.20 -4.73
CA LEU A 329 -13.82 11.21 -4.58
C LEU A 329 -14.38 9.85 -4.16
N GLY A 330 -15.36 9.82 -3.25
CA GLY A 330 -16.03 8.60 -2.82
C GLY A 330 -16.74 7.89 -3.97
N ILE A 331 -17.47 8.61 -4.81
CA ILE A 331 -18.11 8.06 -6.02
C ILE A 331 -17.05 7.51 -6.99
N ALA A 332 -15.96 8.25 -7.22
CA ALA A 332 -14.86 7.76 -8.05
C ALA A 332 -14.25 6.47 -7.48
N CYS A 333 -14.05 6.39 -6.15
CA CYS A 333 -13.61 5.17 -5.48
C CYS A 333 -14.57 3.99 -5.69
N LEU A 334 -15.89 4.18 -5.62
CA LEU A 334 -16.88 3.13 -5.86
C LEU A 334 -16.86 2.63 -7.31
N ILE A 335 -16.74 3.53 -8.27
CA ILE A 335 -16.62 3.16 -9.70
C ILE A 335 -15.35 2.34 -9.92
N LEU A 336 -14.21 2.80 -9.40
CA LEU A 336 -12.92 2.12 -9.53
C LEU A 336 -12.90 0.79 -8.73
N ALA A 337 -13.53 0.72 -7.57
CA ALA A 337 -13.72 -0.51 -6.82
C ALA A 337 -14.49 -1.55 -7.64
N SER A 338 -15.61 -1.15 -8.23
CA SER A 338 -16.42 -2.01 -9.09
C SER A 338 -15.61 -2.52 -10.29
N GLY A 339 -14.89 -1.63 -10.97
CA GLY A 339 -13.98 -1.99 -12.07
C GLY A 339 -12.87 -2.95 -11.62
N SER A 340 -12.29 -2.70 -10.44
CA SER A 340 -11.23 -3.56 -9.86
C SER A 340 -11.76 -4.95 -9.51
N TYR A 341 -12.98 -5.08 -8.97
CA TYR A 341 -13.61 -6.38 -8.72
C TYR A 341 -13.91 -7.11 -10.03
N VAL A 342 -14.45 -6.43 -11.03
CA VAL A 342 -14.70 -7.03 -12.36
C VAL A 342 -13.38 -7.53 -12.96
N ALA A 343 -12.32 -6.73 -12.93
CA ALA A 343 -11.01 -7.11 -13.41
C ALA A 343 -10.45 -8.31 -12.61
N LEU A 344 -10.59 -8.28 -11.29
CA LEU A 344 -10.14 -9.34 -10.40
C LEU A 344 -10.80 -10.67 -10.75
N PHE A 345 -12.13 -10.72 -10.89
CA PHE A 345 -12.85 -11.94 -11.16
C PHE A 345 -12.70 -12.45 -12.60
N LEU A 346 -12.70 -11.57 -13.59
CA LEU A 346 -12.67 -11.96 -15.00
C LEU A 346 -11.28 -12.22 -15.56
N ARG A 347 -10.25 -11.52 -15.05
CA ARG A 347 -8.90 -11.51 -15.66
C ARG A 347 -7.80 -11.99 -14.73
N ILE A 348 -7.86 -11.65 -13.44
CA ILE A 348 -6.72 -11.81 -12.52
C ILE A 348 -6.82 -13.11 -11.72
N LEU A 349 -8.00 -13.49 -11.22
CA LEU A 349 -8.20 -14.76 -10.50
C LEU A 349 -7.87 -16.01 -11.33
N PRO A 350 -8.20 -16.06 -12.64
CA PRO A 350 -7.80 -17.18 -13.49
C PRO A 350 -6.29 -17.23 -13.75
N SER A 351 -5.56 -16.14 -13.47
CA SER A 351 -4.09 -16.10 -13.63
C SER A 351 -3.39 -16.66 -12.40
N GLU A 352 -2.24 -17.31 -12.60
CA GLU A 352 -1.43 -17.85 -11.48
C GLU A 352 -0.69 -16.76 -10.69
N ASN A 353 -0.76 -15.49 -11.10
CA ASN A 353 0.00 -14.40 -10.50
C ASN A 353 -0.56 -13.98 -9.14
N ARG A 354 0.01 -14.54 -8.07
CA ARG A 354 -0.40 -14.28 -6.69
C ARG A 354 -0.26 -12.81 -6.29
N ARG A 355 0.78 -12.10 -6.77
CA ARG A 355 1.02 -10.68 -6.41
C ARG A 355 -0.06 -9.77 -6.97
N ASN A 356 -0.38 -9.91 -8.26
CA ASN A 356 -1.44 -9.13 -8.89
C ASN A 356 -2.79 -9.36 -8.20
N ARG A 357 -3.10 -10.60 -7.85
CA ARG A 357 -4.28 -10.97 -7.08
C ARG A 357 -4.36 -10.25 -5.73
N THR A 358 -3.25 -10.24 -4.98
CA THR A 358 -3.20 -9.58 -3.67
C THR A 358 -3.36 -8.08 -3.79
N VAL A 359 -2.66 -7.42 -4.73
CA VAL A 359 -2.72 -5.97 -4.91
C VAL A 359 -4.10 -5.51 -5.37
N PHE A 360 -4.67 -6.13 -6.40
CA PHE A 360 -6.02 -5.78 -6.88
C PHE A 360 -7.10 -6.09 -5.85
N GLY A 361 -6.95 -7.20 -5.11
CA GLY A 361 -7.85 -7.52 -3.99
C GLY A 361 -7.81 -6.43 -2.92
N PHE A 362 -6.61 -6.06 -2.45
CA PHE A 362 -6.45 -4.97 -1.48
C PHE A 362 -7.09 -3.66 -1.98
N TRP A 363 -6.82 -3.27 -3.22
CA TRP A 363 -7.39 -2.06 -3.80
C TRP A 363 -8.90 -2.12 -3.93
N SER A 364 -9.47 -3.25 -4.36
CA SER A 364 -10.93 -3.41 -4.45
C SER A 364 -11.60 -3.19 -3.09
N ALA A 365 -11.04 -3.75 -2.02
CA ALA A 365 -11.56 -3.57 -0.67
C ALA A 365 -11.35 -2.14 -0.14
N ALA A 366 -10.14 -1.58 -0.28
CA ALA A 366 -9.80 -0.24 0.19
C ALA A 366 -10.65 0.85 -0.48
N LEU A 367 -10.81 0.76 -1.81
CA LEU A 367 -11.65 1.70 -2.57
C LEU A 367 -13.13 1.56 -2.21
N THR A 368 -13.62 0.34 -1.94
CA THR A 368 -15.00 0.15 -1.47
C THR A 368 -15.21 0.82 -0.12
N LEU A 369 -14.30 0.60 0.83
CA LEU A 369 -14.37 1.21 2.17
C LEU A 369 -14.35 2.74 2.09
N ALA A 370 -13.38 3.29 1.38
CA ALA A 370 -13.25 4.73 1.20
C ALA A 370 -14.48 5.32 0.49
N GLY A 371 -14.92 4.67 -0.56
CA GLY A 371 -16.08 5.10 -1.35
C GLY A 371 -17.36 5.13 -0.53
N VAL A 372 -17.65 4.06 0.22
CA VAL A 372 -18.84 3.99 1.08
C VAL A 372 -18.76 5.01 2.22
N ALA A 373 -17.59 5.14 2.87
CA ALA A 373 -17.39 6.05 4.00
C ALA A 373 -17.57 7.53 3.63
N TRP A 374 -17.22 7.92 2.39
CA TRP A 374 -17.30 9.32 1.95
C TRP A 374 -18.61 9.67 1.22
N THR A 375 -19.35 8.67 0.71
CA THR A 375 -20.60 8.93 -0.01
C THR A 375 -21.85 8.80 0.84
N LEU A 376 -21.82 7.96 1.88
CA LEU A 376 -23.00 7.63 2.67
C LEU A 376 -22.90 8.17 4.10
N PRO A 377 -24.03 8.58 4.69
CA PRO A 377 -24.06 8.89 6.12
C PRO A 377 -23.72 7.63 6.95
N PRO A 378 -23.18 7.79 8.18
CA PRO A 378 -22.62 6.68 8.97
C PRO A 378 -23.56 5.48 9.10
N ALA A 379 -24.87 5.72 9.30
CA ALA A 379 -25.85 4.65 9.41
C ALA A 379 -26.00 3.83 8.13
N ALA A 380 -26.11 4.51 6.97
CA ALA A 380 -26.23 3.87 5.67
C ALA A 380 -24.91 3.18 5.27
N ALA A 381 -23.77 3.80 5.61
CA ALA A 381 -22.44 3.22 5.37
C ALA A 381 -22.25 1.90 6.15
N ALA A 382 -22.61 1.90 7.44
CA ALA A 382 -22.55 0.69 8.26
C ALA A 382 -23.49 -0.42 7.73
N ALA A 383 -24.72 -0.08 7.34
CA ALA A 383 -25.67 -1.03 6.75
C ALA A 383 -25.17 -1.59 5.40
N CYS A 384 -24.66 -0.74 4.52
CA CYS A 384 -24.11 -1.14 3.23
C CYS A 384 -22.90 -2.07 3.38
N LEU A 385 -21.97 -1.72 4.27
CA LEU A 385 -20.79 -2.56 4.55
C LEU A 385 -21.15 -3.86 5.24
N GLY A 386 -22.12 -3.85 6.17
CA GLY A 386 -22.65 -5.06 6.80
C GLY A 386 -23.29 -6.03 5.78
N ALA A 387 -24.12 -5.51 4.88
CA ALA A 387 -24.68 -6.29 3.78
C ALA A 387 -23.58 -6.80 2.83
N GLY A 388 -22.62 -5.94 2.48
CA GLY A 388 -21.45 -6.30 1.67
C GLY A 388 -20.62 -7.41 2.31
N ALA A 389 -20.43 -7.37 3.63
CA ALA A 389 -19.75 -8.40 4.40
C ALA A 389 -20.44 -9.76 4.28
N LEU A 390 -21.77 -9.80 4.42
CA LEU A 390 -22.57 -11.03 4.28
C LEU A 390 -22.52 -11.60 2.86
N VAL A 391 -22.62 -10.74 1.84
CA VAL A 391 -22.49 -11.16 0.45
C VAL A 391 -21.10 -11.74 0.18
N ALA A 392 -20.05 -11.05 0.65
CA ALA A 392 -18.65 -11.44 0.45
C ALA A 392 -18.34 -12.79 1.11
N ILE A 393 -18.78 -13.03 2.36
CA ILE A 393 -18.56 -14.32 3.03
C ILE A 393 -19.30 -15.46 2.35
N VAL A 394 -20.58 -15.25 1.96
CA VAL A 394 -21.38 -16.29 1.30
C VAL A 394 -20.77 -16.68 -0.06
N ILE A 395 -20.36 -15.70 -0.87
CA ILE A 395 -19.72 -15.98 -2.17
C ILE A 395 -18.33 -16.58 -1.95
N GLY A 396 -17.54 -16.04 -0.99
CA GLY A 396 -16.20 -16.52 -0.65
C GLY A 396 -16.20 -18.00 -0.28
N VAL A 397 -17.09 -18.41 0.61
CA VAL A 397 -17.25 -19.81 1.04
C VAL A 397 -17.76 -20.71 -0.10
N ARG A 398 -18.77 -20.25 -0.87
CA ARG A 398 -19.32 -21.04 -1.99
C ARG A 398 -18.33 -21.24 -3.14
N ARG A 399 -17.46 -20.26 -3.39
CA ARG A 399 -16.48 -20.30 -4.49
C ARG A 399 -15.07 -20.66 -4.02
N ASP A 400 -14.88 -20.92 -2.74
CA ASP A 400 -13.59 -21.22 -2.10
C ASP A 400 -12.53 -20.11 -2.33
N ILE A 401 -12.98 -18.85 -2.24
CA ILE A 401 -12.11 -17.66 -2.45
C ILE A 401 -11.83 -17.00 -1.09
N ALA A 402 -10.76 -17.43 -0.42
CA ALA A 402 -10.36 -16.92 0.90
C ALA A 402 -10.15 -15.39 0.95
N MET A 403 -9.72 -14.79 -0.17
CA MET A 403 -9.57 -13.33 -0.26
C MET A 403 -10.91 -12.60 -0.11
N LEU A 404 -11.98 -13.14 -0.67
CA LEU A 404 -13.31 -12.53 -0.56
C LEU A 404 -13.88 -12.68 0.86
N GLU A 405 -13.55 -13.76 1.55
CA GLU A 405 -13.87 -13.94 2.97
C GLU A 405 -13.17 -12.90 3.83
N LEU A 406 -11.88 -12.60 3.54
CA LEU A 406 -11.13 -11.53 4.21
C LEU A 406 -11.72 -10.14 3.93
N HIS A 407 -12.18 -9.86 2.70
CA HIS A 407 -12.88 -8.60 2.39
C HIS A 407 -14.18 -8.50 3.19
N GLY A 408 -14.95 -9.61 3.28
CA GLY A 408 -16.16 -9.66 4.09
C GLY A 408 -15.88 -9.35 5.57
N LEU A 409 -14.81 -9.93 6.14
CA LEU A 409 -14.38 -9.62 7.49
C LEU A 409 -14.00 -8.14 7.67
N LEU A 410 -13.25 -7.59 6.72
CA LEU A 410 -12.84 -6.18 6.73
C LEU A 410 -14.06 -5.25 6.69
N PHE A 411 -15.05 -5.56 5.84
CA PHE A 411 -16.31 -4.80 5.75
C PHE A 411 -17.14 -4.92 7.03
N LEU A 412 -17.20 -6.10 7.65
CA LEU A 412 -17.88 -6.29 8.93
C LEU A 412 -17.26 -5.46 10.04
N VAL A 413 -15.93 -5.48 10.16
CA VAL A 413 -15.20 -4.68 11.15
C VAL A 413 -15.42 -3.19 10.91
N ALA A 414 -15.34 -2.75 9.66
CA ALA A 414 -15.58 -1.34 9.31
C ALA A 414 -17.05 -0.94 9.63
N ALA A 415 -18.02 -1.78 9.33
CA ALA A 415 -19.42 -1.56 9.68
C ALA A 415 -19.62 -1.44 11.19
N ALA A 416 -18.98 -2.30 11.98
CA ALA A 416 -19.03 -2.26 13.44
C ALA A 416 -18.38 -0.98 14.00
N LEU A 417 -17.24 -0.55 13.44
CA LEU A 417 -16.58 0.69 13.88
C LEU A 417 -17.36 1.96 13.49
N ILE A 418 -17.87 2.03 12.26
CA ILE A 418 -18.66 3.17 11.79
C ILE A 418 -19.97 3.29 12.58
N SER A 419 -20.60 2.16 12.92
CA SER A 419 -21.82 2.12 13.75
C SER A 419 -21.55 2.39 15.23
N LYS A 420 -20.28 2.51 15.65
CA LYS A 420 -19.84 2.60 17.05
C LYS A 420 -20.34 1.43 17.93
N ALA A 421 -20.67 0.29 17.32
CA ALA A 421 -21.19 -0.86 18.06
C ALA A 421 -20.26 -1.37 19.17
N PRO A 422 -18.92 -1.46 18.99
CA PRO A 422 -18.02 -1.83 20.07
C PRO A 422 -17.98 -0.81 21.22
N GLU A 423 -18.06 0.49 20.91
CA GLU A 423 -18.09 1.58 21.89
C GLU A 423 -19.37 1.48 22.75
N TYR A 424 -20.54 1.37 22.10
CA TYR A 424 -21.81 1.15 22.81
C TYR A 424 -21.83 -0.11 23.65
N ALA A 425 -21.30 -1.23 23.12
CA ALA A 425 -21.24 -2.47 23.86
C ALA A 425 -20.32 -2.35 25.09
N PHE A 426 -19.19 -1.66 24.96
CA PHE A 426 -18.26 -1.43 26.06
C PHE A 426 -18.87 -0.53 27.14
N GLU A 427 -19.50 0.57 26.75
CA GLU A 427 -20.22 1.48 27.69
C GLU A 427 -21.32 0.75 28.45
N GLU A 428 -22.08 -0.12 27.78
CA GLU A 428 -23.13 -0.90 28.40
C GLU A 428 -22.59 -1.96 29.37
N LEU A 429 -21.41 -2.56 29.05
CA LEU A 429 -20.84 -3.63 29.87
C LEU A 429 -19.95 -3.13 31.02
N ALA A 430 -19.34 -1.96 30.88
CA ALA A 430 -18.36 -1.43 31.85
C ALA A 430 -18.43 0.10 32.04
N GLY A 431 -19.38 0.82 31.40
CA GLY A 431 -19.53 2.27 31.49
C GLY A 431 -20.31 2.74 32.71
N SER A 432 -20.23 4.02 33.02
CA SER A 432 -20.96 4.66 34.13
C SER A 432 -22.43 4.96 33.81
N VAL A 433 -22.82 5.00 32.56
CA VAL A 433 -24.16 5.37 32.09
C VAL A 433 -24.77 4.18 31.33
N VAL A 434 -26.06 3.93 31.59
CA VAL A 434 -26.84 2.95 30.85
C VAL A 434 -27.20 3.56 29.49
N ALA A 435 -26.54 3.13 28.42
CA ALA A 435 -26.83 3.59 27.08
C ALA A 435 -28.13 2.94 26.55
N LYS A 436 -28.99 3.71 25.86
CA LYS A 436 -30.15 3.10 25.19
C LYS A 436 -29.72 2.29 23.99
N PRO A 437 -30.31 1.09 23.72
CA PRO A 437 -29.93 0.25 22.58
C PRO A 437 -30.19 1.01 21.30
N GLY A 438 -29.11 1.29 20.58
CA GLY A 438 -29.23 1.77 19.22
C GLY A 438 -29.59 0.62 18.28
N LEU A 439 -30.46 0.87 17.29
CA LEU A 439 -30.76 -0.07 16.20
C LEU A 439 -29.48 -0.58 15.53
N MET A 440 -28.42 0.23 15.54
CA MET A 440 -27.10 -0.08 14.99
C MET A 440 -26.38 -1.21 15.72
N LEU A 441 -26.50 -1.29 17.06
CA LEU A 441 -25.93 -2.38 17.85
C LEU A 441 -26.58 -3.71 17.47
N ILE A 442 -27.91 -3.69 17.36
CA ILE A 442 -28.68 -4.88 16.96
C ILE A 442 -28.27 -5.32 15.56
N ALA A 443 -28.22 -4.39 14.59
CA ALA A 443 -27.82 -4.69 13.22
C ALA A 443 -26.39 -5.24 13.12
N ALA A 444 -25.44 -4.62 13.82
CA ALA A 444 -24.05 -5.09 13.86
C ALA A 444 -23.92 -6.48 14.52
N GLY A 445 -24.67 -6.72 15.60
CA GLY A 445 -24.73 -8.02 16.25
C GLY A 445 -25.30 -9.11 15.34
N VAL A 446 -26.43 -8.84 14.68
CA VAL A 446 -27.06 -9.76 13.74
C VAL A 446 -26.13 -10.05 12.55
N CYS A 447 -25.52 -9.02 11.96
CA CYS A 447 -24.55 -9.22 10.87
C CYS A 447 -23.36 -10.08 11.33
N SER A 448 -22.85 -9.87 12.54
CA SER A 448 -21.74 -10.65 13.10
C SER A 448 -22.12 -12.10 13.32
N VAL A 449 -23.31 -12.39 13.84
CA VAL A 449 -23.83 -13.76 14.00
C VAL A 449 -24.01 -14.45 12.65
N LEU A 450 -24.63 -13.77 11.70
CA LEU A 450 -24.84 -14.32 10.35
C LEU A 450 -23.52 -14.56 9.61
N PHE A 451 -22.57 -13.66 9.75
CA PHE A 451 -21.23 -13.83 9.19
C PHE A 451 -20.53 -15.05 9.78
N TYR A 452 -20.55 -15.17 11.11
CA TYR A 452 -19.98 -16.30 11.81
C TYR A 452 -20.62 -17.63 11.42
N ALA A 453 -21.95 -17.66 11.31
CA ALA A 453 -22.70 -18.84 10.87
C ALA A 453 -22.41 -19.24 9.41
N ALA A 454 -22.17 -18.26 8.54
CA ALA A 454 -21.82 -18.49 7.14
C ALA A 454 -20.36 -18.92 6.95
N SER A 455 -19.46 -18.55 7.88
CA SER A 455 -18.05 -18.91 7.81
C SER A 455 -17.84 -20.41 8.00
N LYS A 456 -16.99 -21.02 7.13
CA LYS A 456 -16.71 -22.46 7.16
C LYS A 456 -15.29 -22.71 7.67
N GLU A 457 -15.16 -23.56 8.69
CA GLU A 457 -13.84 -24.04 9.14
C GLU A 457 -13.21 -24.95 8.08
N ARG A 458 -11.93 -24.73 7.82
CA ARG A 458 -11.11 -25.58 6.94
C ARG A 458 -10.11 -26.36 7.80
N PRO A 459 -10.00 -27.69 7.63
CA PRO A 459 -9.02 -28.48 8.37
C PRO A 459 -7.61 -28.01 8.05
N GLY A 460 -6.82 -27.72 9.10
CA GLY A 460 -5.44 -27.25 8.96
C GLY A 460 -5.27 -25.75 8.65
N GLU A 461 -6.29 -24.92 8.91
CA GLU A 461 -6.21 -23.47 8.75
C GLU A 461 -5.04 -22.88 9.54
N ARG A 462 -4.23 -22.08 8.83
CA ARG A 462 -3.13 -21.33 9.46
C ARG A 462 -3.69 -20.17 10.28
N TRP A 463 -2.96 -19.76 11.30
CA TRP A 463 -3.32 -18.69 12.23
C TRP A 463 -3.98 -17.43 11.58
N PRO A 464 -3.52 -16.89 10.43
CA PRO A 464 -4.17 -15.72 9.85
C PRO A 464 -5.64 -15.93 9.46
N LEU A 465 -6.03 -17.15 9.10
CA LEU A 465 -7.40 -17.46 8.71
C LEU A 465 -8.33 -17.72 9.91
N GLN A 466 -7.78 -18.07 11.08
CA GLN A 466 -8.56 -18.19 12.32
C GLN A 466 -9.22 -16.87 12.74
N ILE A 467 -8.69 -15.73 12.29
CA ILE A 467 -9.26 -14.40 12.51
C ILE A 467 -10.66 -14.29 11.89
N LEU A 468 -10.93 -14.99 10.80
CA LEU A 468 -12.24 -15.03 10.12
C LEU A 468 -13.36 -15.54 11.01
N HIS A 469 -13.05 -16.37 11.99
CA HIS A 469 -14.02 -16.93 12.94
C HIS A 469 -13.99 -16.19 14.28
N LEU A 470 -12.79 -15.82 14.75
CA LEU A 470 -12.62 -15.19 16.05
C LEU A 470 -13.25 -13.80 16.15
N ILE A 471 -13.00 -12.92 15.16
CA ILE A 471 -13.47 -11.53 15.20
C ILE A 471 -15.01 -11.45 15.12
N PRO A 472 -15.70 -12.10 14.17
CA PRO A 472 -17.16 -12.07 14.13
C PRO A 472 -17.80 -12.68 15.38
N ALA A 473 -17.23 -13.78 15.92
CA ALA A 473 -17.71 -14.38 17.14
C ALA A 473 -17.55 -13.46 18.35
N LEU A 474 -16.41 -12.72 18.42
CA LEU A 474 -16.17 -11.73 19.46
C LEU A 474 -17.15 -10.56 19.37
N LEU A 475 -17.36 -9.99 18.18
CA LEU A 475 -18.33 -8.92 17.95
C LEU A 475 -19.75 -9.35 18.30
N ALA A 476 -20.13 -10.58 17.90
CA ALA A 476 -21.43 -11.16 18.23
C ALA A 476 -21.59 -11.35 19.76
N ALA A 477 -20.55 -11.83 20.44
CA ALA A 477 -20.55 -12.03 21.89
C ALA A 477 -20.75 -10.71 22.65
N PHE A 478 -20.00 -9.67 22.27
CA PHE A 478 -20.13 -8.34 22.89
C PHE A 478 -21.49 -7.70 22.63
N ALA A 479 -21.99 -7.75 21.39
CA ALA A 479 -23.31 -7.23 21.06
C ALA A 479 -24.42 -7.98 21.80
N LEU A 480 -24.35 -9.31 21.86
CA LEU A 480 -25.32 -10.13 22.60
C LEU A 480 -25.28 -9.84 24.10
N ALA A 481 -24.09 -9.72 24.69
CA ALA A 481 -23.90 -9.35 26.08
C ALA A 481 -24.59 -8.02 26.41
N ALA A 482 -24.33 -6.98 25.62
CA ALA A 482 -24.91 -5.67 25.80
C ALA A 482 -26.44 -5.70 25.67
N LEU A 483 -26.99 -6.41 24.69
CA LEU A 483 -28.45 -6.56 24.51
C LEU A 483 -29.12 -7.31 25.67
N ILE A 484 -28.47 -8.37 26.19
CA ILE A 484 -28.98 -9.10 27.37
C ILE A 484 -28.96 -8.21 28.61
N VAL A 485 -27.88 -7.46 28.86
CA VAL A 485 -27.81 -6.50 29.98
C VAL A 485 -28.96 -5.50 29.90
N GLN A 486 -29.19 -4.91 28.74
CA GLN A 486 -30.28 -3.95 28.56
C GLN A 486 -31.66 -4.58 28.75
N GLY A 487 -31.87 -5.76 28.24
CA GLY A 487 -33.11 -6.52 28.45
C GLY A 487 -33.36 -6.77 29.94
N LEU A 488 -32.33 -7.21 30.66
CA LEU A 488 -32.42 -7.49 32.10
C LEU A 488 -32.62 -6.21 32.93
N LEU A 489 -31.92 -5.11 32.56
CA LEU A 489 -32.12 -3.81 33.20
C LEU A 489 -33.52 -3.26 32.97
N GLY A 490 -34.06 -3.40 31.74
CA GLY A 490 -35.44 -3.04 31.42
C GLY A 490 -36.45 -3.82 32.24
N LEU A 491 -36.28 -5.12 32.39
CA LEU A 491 -37.15 -5.96 33.23
C LEU A 491 -37.01 -5.64 34.71
N ALA A 492 -35.79 -5.43 35.23
CA ALA A 492 -35.56 -5.11 36.62
C ALA A 492 -36.11 -3.73 37.01
N ALA A 493 -36.13 -2.77 36.08
CA ALA A 493 -36.66 -1.44 36.29
C ALA A 493 -38.18 -1.42 36.61
N PHE A 494 -38.92 -2.46 36.19
CA PHE A 494 -40.33 -2.61 36.57
C PHE A 494 -40.53 -3.06 38.03
N ALA A 495 -39.52 -3.71 38.64
CA ALA A 495 -39.64 -4.32 39.95
C ALA A 495 -38.92 -3.54 41.05
N VAL A 496 -37.83 -2.84 40.75
CA VAL A 496 -36.96 -2.19 41.73
C VAL A 496 -36.38 -0.87 41.20
N ASN A 497 -36.20 0.11 42.09
CA ASN A 497 -35.41 1.31 41.76
C ASN A 497 -33.92 0.90 41.58
N LEU A 498 -33.45 0.94 40.33
CA LEU A 498 -32.12 0.50 39.98
C LEU A 498 -31.06 1.51 40.45
N GLY A 499 -30.21 1.12 41.39
CA GLY A 499 -28.98 1.82 41.74
C GLY A 499 -27.79 1.29 40.96
N VAL A 500 -26.67 2.02 40.96
CA VAL A 500 -25.42 1.66 40.24
C VAL A 500 -24.93 0.23 40.59
N HIS A 501 -25.10 -0.21 41.84
CA HIS A 501 -24.72 -1.53 42.31
C HIS A 501 -25.55 -2.67 41.72
N HIS A 502 -26.85 -2.44 41.44
CA HIS A 502 -27.69 -3.43 40.75
C HIS A 502 -27.24 -3.61 39.29
N VAL A 503 -26.94 -2.49 38.62
CA VAL A 503 -26.44 -2.50 37.24
C VAL A 503 -25.11 -3.28 37.15
N ALA A 504 -24.18 -3.03 38.08
CA ALA A 504 -22.89 -3.71 38.13
C ALA A 504 -23.07 -5.23 38.31
N LEU A 505 -23.96 -5.67 39.20
CA LEU A 505 -24.23 -7.10 39.42
C LEU A 505 -24.87 -7.76 38.17
N ILE A 506 -25.83 -7.11 37.52
CA ILE A 506 -26.50 -7.62 36.30
C ILE A 506 -25.48 -7.79 35.18
N ARG A 507 -24.58 -6.83 35.01
CA ARG A 507 -23.46 -6.89 34.03
C ARG A 507 -22.55 -8.08 34.31
N THR A 508 -22.13 -8.25 35.56
CA THR A 508 -21.26 -9.38 35.96
C THR A 508 -21.97 -10.71 35.76
N PHE A 509 -23.25 -10.83 36.14
CA PHE A 509 -24.04 -12.03 35.87
C PHE A 509 -24.10 -12.37 34.37
N THR A 510 -24.42 -11.39 33.53
CA THR A 510 -24.53 -11.58 32.08
C THR A 510 -23.21 -12.02 31.47
N LEU A 511 -22.10 -11.37 31.82
CA LEU A 511 -20.78 -11.73 31.31
C LEU A 511 -20.35 -13.15 31.74
N CYS A 512 -20.63 -13.53 33.00
CA CYS A 512 -20.41 -14.90 33.51
C CYS A 512 -21.26 -15.93 32.75
N ALA A 513 -22.55 -15.64 32.53
CA ALA A 513 -23.44 -16.52 31.78
C ALA A 513 -22.99 -16.71 30.32
N ILE A 514 -22.58 -15.64 29.67
CA ILE A 514 -22.06 -15.67 28.28
C ILE A 514 -20.74 -16.45 28.22
N SER A 515 -19.82 -16.23 29.16
CA SER A 515 -18.60 -17.03 29.23
C SER A 515 -18.89 -18.52 29.34
N ALA A 516 -19.82 -18.92 30.21
CA ALA A 516 -20.22 -20.31 30.34
C ALA A 516 -20.91 -20.85 29.06
N ALA A 517 -21.77 -20.04 28.42
CA ALA A 517 -22.42 -20.42 27.16
C ALA A 517 -21.40 -20.62 26.01
N PHE A 518 -20.41 -19.75 25.89
CA PHE A 518 -19.34 -19.90 24.89
C PHE A 518 -18.42 -21.09 25.21
N ALA A 519 -18.14 -21.38 26.49
CA ALA A 519 -17.39 -22.58 26.88
C ALA A 519 -18.17 -23.85 26.52
N PHE A 520 -19.47 -23.88 26.80
CA PHE A 520 -20.34 -24.99 26.44
C PHE A 520 -20.44 -25.16 24.91
N GLY A 521 -20.71 -24.08 24.17
CA GLY A 521 -20.77 -24.10 22.70
C GLY A 521 -19.45 -24.56 22.08
N GLY A 522 -18.31 -24.01 22.55
CA GLY A 522 -16.98 -24.40 22.10
C GLY A 522 -16.68 -25.88 22.33
N SER A 523 -17.08 -26.40 23.49
CA SER A 523 -16.92 -27.82 23.82
C SER A 523 -17.86 -28.73 23.01
N ARG A 524 -19.10 -28.30 22.74
CA ARG A 524 -20.12 -29.09 22.05
C ARG A 524 -19.90 -29.16 20.55
N TRP A 525 -19.41 -28.07 19.95
CA TRP A 525 -19.20 -27.93 18.50
C TRP A 525 -17.73 -28.07 18.09
N GLY A 526 -16.80 -28.28 19.06
CA GLY A 526 -15.37 -28.41 18.76
C GLY A 526 -14.68 -27.12 18.32
N ARG A 527 -15.29 -25.95 18.55
CA ARG A 527 -14.82 -24.66 18.07
C ARG A 527 -13.90 -23.98 19.07
N LEU A 528 -12.59 -23.94 18.76
CA LEU A 528 -11.55 -23.38 19.61
C LEU A 528 -11.71 -21.87 19.87
N GLU A 529 -12.20 -21.12 18.90
CA GLU A 529 -12.42 -19.66 19.02
C GLU A 529 -13.48 -19.35 20.09
N MET A 530 -14.55 -20.13 20.19
CA MET A 530 -15.54 -19.97 21.24
C MET A 530 -14.93 -20.20 22.64
N THR A 531 -14.09 -21.21 22.78
CA THR A 531 -13.38 -21.47 24.03
C THR A 531 -12.43 -20.31 24.37
N ARG A 532 -11.73 -19.73 23.39
CA ARG A 532 -10.86 -18.55 23.60
C ARG A 532 -11.67 -17.33 24.06
N ILE A 533 -12.85 -17.09 23.44
CA ILE A 533 -13.76 -16.01 23.83
C ILE A 533 -14.27 -16.22 25.25
N ALA A 534 -14.60 -17.45 25.66
CA ALA A 534 -15.01 -17.73 27.02
C ALA A 534 -13.95 -17.30 28.06
N TYR A 535 -12.68 -17.63 27.83
CA TYR A 535 -11.59 -17.22 28.71
C TYR A 535 -11.31 -15.71 28.64
N ALA A 536 -11.39 -15.10 27.46
CA ALA A 536 -11.24 -13.65 27.30
C ALA A 536 -12.35 -12.89 28.05
N THR A 537 -13.59 -13.39 27.99
CA THR A 537 -14.71 -12.81 28.75
C THR A 537 -14.49 -12.96 30.27
N LEU A 538 -13.93 -14.09 30.75
CA LEU A 538 -13.56 -14.23 32.17
C LEU A 538 -12.48 -13.22 32.60
N ALA A 539 -11.47 -12.99 31.77
CA ALA A 539 -10.44 -11.99 32.03
C ALA A 539 -11.05 -10.57 32.08
N PHE A 540 -12.01 -10.27 31.19
CA PHE A 540 -12.75 -9.01 31.21
C PHE A 540 -13.59 -8.86 32.49
N VAL A 541 -14.27 -9.92 32.95
CA VAL A 541 -15.01 -9.91 34.23
C VAL A 541 -14.07 -9.65 35.40
N ALA A 542 -12.89 -10.26 35.43
CA ALA A 542 -11.89 -10.02 36.48
C ALA A 542 -11.46 -8.55 36.52
N ALA A 543 -11.17 -7.96 35.36
CA ALA A 543 -10.82 -6.55 35.27
C ALA A 543 -11.99 -5.65 35.73
N LYS A 544 -13.21 -5.95 35.28
CA LYS A 544 -14.42 -5.22 35.67
C LYS A 544 -14.66 -5.27 37.17
N LEU A 545 -14.52 -6.46 37.80
CA LEU A 545 -14.63 -6.59 39.27
C LEU A 545 -13.66 -5.67 39.99
N LEU A 546 -12.40 -5.60 39.55
CA LEU A 546 -11.38 -4.75 40.17
C LEU A 546 -11.63 -3.26 39.98
N PHE A 547 -12.07 -2.83 38.81
CA PHE A 547 -12.15 -1.41 38.48
C PHE A 547 -13.54 -0.79 38.70
N GLU A 548 -14.61 -1.58 38.63
CA GLU A 548 -15.99 -1.11 38.76
C GLU A 548 -16.63 -1.59 40.08
N ASP A 549 -16.75 -2.93 40.27
CA ASP A 549 -17.54 -3.49 41.37
C ASP A 549 -16.94 -3.19 42.75
N LEU A 550 -15.59 -3.37 42.89
CA LEU A 550 -14.90 -3.08 44.18
C LEU A 550 -14.85 -1.58 44.50
N ARG A 551 -14.90 -0.71 43.52
CA ARG A 551 -14.81 0.75 43.71
C ARG A 551 -16.12 1.39 44.07
N HIS A 552 -17.23 0.90 43.55
CA HIS A 552 -18.56 1.57 43.66
C HIS A 552 -19.63 0.67 44.27
N GLY A 553 -19.36 -0.58 44.61
CA GLY A 553 -20.35 -1.54 45.06
C GLY A 553 -20.61 -1.49 46.58
N ARG A 554 -21.85 -1.84 46.98
CA ARG A 554 -22.15 -2.21 48.36
C ARG A 554 -21.65 -3.62 48.62
N MET A 555 -21.25 -3.94 49.87
CA MET A 555 -20.67 -5.21 50.25
C MET A 555 -21.48 -6.45 49.81
N GLU A 556 -22.81 -6.35 49.88
CA GLU A 556 -23.74 -7.42 49.47
C GLU A 556 -23.62 -7.75 47.97
N PHE A 557 -23.56 -6.70 47.14
CA PHE A 557 -23.47 -6.84 45.68
C PHE A 557 -22.05 -7.26 45.22
N ILE A 558 -21.01 -6.76 45.90
CA ILE A 558 -19.63 -7.18 45.68
C ILE A 558 -19.49 -8.70 45.98
N ALA A 559 -20.05 -9.16 47.12
CA ALA A 559 -20.04 -10.58 47.47
C ALA A 559 -20.77 -11.41 46.41
N GLY A 560 -21.91 -10.93 45.89
CA GLY A 560 -22.64 -11.59 44.79
C GLY A 560 -21.83 -11.67 43.50
N SER A 561 -21.17 -10.57 43.08
CA SER A 561 -20.33 -10.52 41.89
C SER A 561 -19.11 -11.45 42.00
N ILE A 562 -18.42 -11.47 43.15
CA ILE A 562 -17.31 -12.35 43.42
C ILE A 562 -17.73 -13.83 43.40
N PHE A 563 -18.88 -14.14 44.00
CA PHE A 563 -19.46 -15.47 44.00
C PHE A 563 -19.75 -15.97 42.59
N LEU A 564 -20.41 -15.15 41.75
CA LEU A 564 -20.70 -15.47 40.37
C LEU A 564 -19.42 -15.71 39.54
N PHE A 565 -18.44 -14.86 39.74
CA PHE A 565 -17.15 -15.01 39.05
C PHE A 565 -16.41 -16.28 39.48
N ALA A 566 -16.33 -16.55 40.79
CA ALA A 566 -15.71 -17.75 41.32
C ALA A 566 -16.39 -19.04 40.81
N LEU A 567 -17.73 -19.06 40.81
CA LEU A 567 -18.51 -20.14 40.23
C LEU A 567 -18.19 -20.36 38.75
N THR A 568 -18.11 -19.28 37.98
CA THR A 568 -17.81 -19.36 36.57
C THR A 568 -16.38 -19.83 36.31
N LEU A 569 -15.41 -19.40 37.12
CA LEU A 569 -14.02 -19.92 37.08
C LEU A 569 -13.93 -21.44 37.30
N ILE A 570 -14.84 -22.02 38.07
CA ILE A 570 -14.91 -23.47 38.29
C ILE A 570 -15.63 -24.17 37.13
N VAL A 571 -16.74 -23.59 36.65
CA VAL A 571 -17.60 -24.21 35.64
C VAL A 571 -16.99 -24.17 34.23
N VAL A 572 -16.42 -23.05 33.79
CA VAL A 572 -15.89 -22.87 32.42
C VAL A 572 -14.79 -23.93 32.08
N PRO A 573 -13.75 -24.15 32.91
CA PRO A 573 -12.74 -25.16 32.59
C PRO A 573 -13.30 -26.58 32.60
N ARG A 574 -14.33 -26.88 33.43
CA ARG A 574 -15.00 -28.18 33.41
C ARG A 574 -15.77 -28.43 32.14
N LEU A 575 -16.53 -27.43 31.67
CA LEU A 575 -17.26 -27.52 30.40
C LEU A 575 -16.31 -27.75 29.21
N VAL A 576 -15.19 -27.04 29.17
CA VAL A 576 -14.18 -27.22 28.12
C VAL A 576 -13.56 -28.62 28.15
N ARG A 577 -13.26 -29.16 29.33
CA ARG A 577 -12.69 -30.53 29.47
C ARG A 577 -13.68 -31.64 29.10
N MET A 578 -14.97 -31.46 29.40
CA MET A 578 -16.01 -32.44 29.01
C MET A 578 -16.11 -32.61 27.50
N GLY A 579 -16.03 -31.52 26.73
CA GLY A 579 -16.04 -31.59 25.27
C GLY A 579 -14.83 -32.29 24.67
N ALA A 580 -13.63 -32.09 25.25
CA ALA A 580 -12.41 -32.75 24.82
C ALA A 580 -12.44 -34.28 25.02
N ARG A 581 -13.26 -34.79 25.96
CA ARG A 581 -13.45 -36.24 26.18
C ARG A 581 -14.46 -36.87 25.20
N VAL A 582 -15.42 -36.10 24.68
CA VAL A 582 -16.43 -36.60 23.73
C VAL A 582 -15.87 -36.68 22.32
N GLN A 583 -14.81 -35.95 22.02
CA GLN A 583 -14.16 -35.90 20.69
C GLN A 583 -12.99 -36.90 20.54
N ARG A 584 -12.55 -37.53 21.62
CA ARG A 584 -11.65 -38.70 21.62
C ARG A 584 -12.44 -40.01 21.60
#